data_11c0e19f76fc30e470fc60aef1d3f341
#
_entry.id   11c0e19f76fc30e470fc60aef1d3f341
#
_cell.length_a   1.000
_cell.length_b   1.000
_cell.length_c   1.000
_cell.angle_alpha   90.00
_cell.angle_beta   90.00
_cell.angle_gamma   90.00
#
_symmetry.space_group_name_H-M   'P 1'
#
loop_
_entity.id
_entity.type
_entity.pdbx_description
1 polymer ?
#
loop_
_entity_poly.entity_id
_entity_poly.type
_entity_poly.pdbx_seq_one_letter_code
_entity_poly.pdbx_strand_id
1 'polypeptide(L)'
;MNRFASALISEGTWPRERLDVDYNARATVGDGFPEEMRAYRETSDETRSDWLRFADVVYDSESGQTLDIFGAETDNVLRPVFLFVHGGYWRALSKHDSAMMAGMLGKAGIMTTVVDYRLAPTVTLFEIVREVRVALAFLWQNAARYGIDRDRIHIGGSSAGGHLTGMLLAAGWHEDFGIPENVVKSALPMSGLFELAPLAASFPQEWLALDEQQVDSLSPIRHLPRLGCPIMVAWAEKEAPGFKRQSTAYAEAWTDLGHPVETLEVEGRNHFDILMELRSEETALSQALLTMITGR
;
A
#
# COMPACT_ATOMS: atom_id res chain seq x y z
N MET A 1 15.55 -17.40 -6.75
CA MET A 1 15.54 -15.90 -6.76
C MET A 1 15.24 -15.48 -8.19
N ASN A 2 14.24 -14.62 -8.40
CA ASN A 2 13.91 -14.16 -9.76
C ASN A 2 14.93 -13.11 -10.22
N ARG A 3 15.09 -12.96 -11.56
CA ARG A 3 16.10 -12.05 -12.16
C ARG A 3 15.85 -10.58 -11.83
N PHE A 4 14.60 -10.18 -11.60
CA PHE A 4 14.21 -8.81 -11.28
C PHE A 4 14.63 -8.43 -9.85
N ALA A 5 14.41 -9.32 -8.88
CA ALA A 5 14.95 -9.15 -7.55
C ALA A 5 16.48 -9.04 -7.56
N SER A 6 17.17 -9.87 -8.36
CA SER A 6 18.64 -9.85 -8.46
C SER A 6 19.16 -8.50 -8.95
N ALA A 7 18.47 -7.86 -9.90
CA ALA A 7 18.84 -6.52 -10.39
C ALA A 7 18.75 -5.47 -9.28
N LEU A 8 17.65 -5.44 -8.53
CA LEU A 8 17.48 -4.51 -7.40
C LEU A 8 18.41 -4.80 -6.23
N ILE A 9 18.70 -6.08 -5.92
CA ILE A 9 19.69 -6.47 -4.90
C ILE A 9 21.05 -5.88 -5.24
N SER A 10 21.46 -5.92 -6.51
CA SER A 10 22.74 -5.35 -6.94
C SER A 10 22.82 -3.83 -6.72
N GLU A 11 21.71 -3.11 -6.71
CA GLU A 11 21.68 -1.68 -6.37
C GLU A 11 22.16 -1.43 -4.93
N GLY A 12 21.92 -2.35 -3.99
CA GLY A 12 22.40 -2.25 -2.61
C GLY A 12 23.95 -2.15 -2.49
N THR A 13 24.68 -2.42 -3.57
CA THR A 13 26.13 -2.21 -3.64
C THR A 13 26.55 -0.85 -4.24
N TRP A 14 25.56 -0.03 -4.64
CA TRP A 14 25.88 1.30 -5.19
C TRP A 14 26.33 2.29 -4.10
N PRO A 15 27.06 3.36 -4.47
CA PRO A 15 27.41 4.38 -3.51
C PRO A 15 26.19 4.95 -2.78
N ARG A 16 26.31 5.14 -1.45
CA ARG A 16 25.21 5.64 -0.61
C ARG A 16 24.66 6.96 -1.11
N GLU A 17 25.53 7.86 -1.55
CA GLU A 17 25.13 9.17 -2.07
C GLU A 17 24.20 9.06 -3.29
N ARG A 18 24.42 8.06 -4.14
CA ARG A 18 23.53 7.76 -5.27
C ARG A 18 22.20 7.22 -4.79
N LEU A 19 22.21 6.25 -3.88
CA LEU A 19 20.99 5.65 -3.33
C LEU A 19 20.17 6.68 -2.56
N ASP A 20 20.82 7.56 -1.80
CA ASP A 20 20.16 8.65 -1.06
C ASP A 20 19.43 9.62 -2.01
N VAL A 21 19.92 9.85 -3.22
CA VAL A 21 19.22 10.61 -4.26
C VAL A 21 18.10 9.80 -4.90
N ASP A 22 18.38 8.55 -5.29
CA ASP A 22 17.46 7.69 -6.02
C ASP A 22 16.21 7.32 -5.21
N TYR A 23 16.31 7.33 -3.89
CA TYR A 23 15.20 6.99 -2.98
C TYR A 23 14.65 8.19 -2.20
N ASN A 24 15.08 9.43 -2.49
CA ASN A 24 14.59 10.63 -1.80
C ASN A 24 13.35 11.23 -2.52
N ALA A 25 12.17 10.68 -2.22
CA ALA A 25 10.91 11.20 -2.75
C ALA A 25 10.69 12.68 -2.38
N ARG A 26 11.04 13.09 -1.15
CA ARG A 26 10.87 14.48 -0.69
C ARG A 26 11.66 15.47 -1.52
N ALA A 27 12.85 15.11 -1.96
CA ALA A 27 13.70 16.00 -2.77
C ALA A 27 13.06 16.31 -4.13
N THR A 28 12.17 15.46 -4.65
CA THR A 28 11.50 15.69 -5.94
C THR A 28 10.50 16.84 -5.93
N VAL A 29 9.98 17.20 -4.75
CA VAL A 29 9.03 18.31 -4.55
C VAL A 29 9.63 19.49 -3.78
N GLY A 30 10.82 19.32 -3.18
CA GLY A 30 11.55 20.40 -2.47
C GLY A 30 10.68 21.11 -1.43
N ASP A 31 10.59 22.43 -1.54
CA ASP A 31 9.81 23.29 -0.64
C ASP A 31 8.29 23.08 -0.73
N GLY A 32 7.80 22.35 -1.74
CA GLY A 32 6.38 21.98 -1.88
C GLY A 32 5.92 20.87 -0.94
N PHE A 33 6.83 20.15 -0.27
CA PHE A 33 6.48 19.02 0.58
C PHE A 33 5.44 19.33 1.69
N PRO A 34 5.50 20.47 2.42
CA PRO A 34 4.48 20.81 3.42
C PRO A 34 3.08 20.97 2.81
N GLU A 35 2.98 21.44 1.56
CA GLU A 35 1.72 21.58 0.83
C GLU A 35 1.11 20.21 0.53
N GLU A 36 1.93 19.27 0.06
CA GLU A 36 1.49 17.90 -0.19
C GLU A 36 0.93 17.25 1.08
N MET A 37 1.61 17.42 2.22
CA MET A 37 1.16 16.87 3.51
C MET A 37 -0.13 17.55 4.01
N ARG A 38 -0.27 18.84 3.78
CA ARG A 38 -1.51 19.56 4.08
C ARG A 38 -2.66 19.05 3.22
N ALA A 39 -2.44 18.88 1.92
CA ALA A 39 -3.45 18.35 1.01
C ALA A 39 -3.93 16.95 1.44
N TYR A 40 -3.05 16.07 1.89
CA TYR A 40 -3.40 14.75 2.44
C TYR A 40 -4.36 14.87 3.60
N ARG A 41 -4.02 15.72 4.58
CA ARG A 41 -4.84 15.93 5.78
C ARG A 41 -6.19 16.53 5.45
N GLU A 42 -6.22 17.67 4.74
CA GLU A 42 -7.44 18.40 4.43
C GLU A 42 -8.43 17.53 3.62
N THR A 43 -7.94 16.85 2.57
CA THR A 43 -8.81 15.99 1.74
C THR A 43 -9.29 14.74 2.47
N SER A 44 -8.49 14.21 3.38
CA SER A 44 -8.90 13.09 4.22
C SER A 44 -9.95 13.54 5.26
N ASP A 45 -9.79 14.72 5.86
CA ASP A 45 -10.76 15.27 6.83
C ASP A 45 -12.10 15.58 6.16
N GLU A 46 -12.12 16.15 4.94
CA GLU A 46 -13.32 16.33 4.14
C GLU A 46 -14.05 15.00 3.92
N THR A 47 -13.31 13.98 3.49
CA THR A 47 -13.88 12.64 3.23
C THR A 47 -14.38 11.98 4.52
N ARG A 48 -13.67 12.15 5.64
CA ARG A 48 -14.10 11.64 6.95
C ARG A 48 -15.42 12.24 7.40
N SER A 49 -15.64 13.52 7.17
CA SER A 49 -16.90 14.20 7.51
C SER A 49 -18.12 13.51 6.90
N ASP A 50 -18.01 13.06 5.65
CA ASP A 50 -19.15 12.61 4.87
C ASP A 50 -19.30 11.08 4.82
N TRP A 51 -18.20 10.35 4.90
CA TRP A 51 -18.16 8.92 4.59
C TRP A 51 -17.73 8.00 5.73
N LEU A 52 -17.23 8.56 6.86
CA LEU A 52 -16.80 7.73 7.99
C LEU A 52 -17.98 7.02 8.65
N ARG A 53 -17.88 5.69 8.78
CA ARG A 53 -18.92 4.83 9.39
C ARG A 53 -18.50 4.31 10.74
N PHE A 54 -17.26 3.80 10.84
CA PHE A 54 -16.72 3.26 12.06
C PHE A 54 -15.32 3.84 12.27
N ALA A 55 -15.13 4.59 13.33
CA ALA A 55 -13.86 5.16 13.73
C ALA A 55 -13.15 4.25 14.74
N ASP A 56 -11.83 4.26 14.71
CA ASP A 56 -10.96 3.67 15.73
C ASP A 56 -11.29 2.22 16.08
N VAL A 57 -11.64 1.42 15.06
CA VAL A 57 -11.91 -0.01 15.24
C VAL A 57 -10.60 -0.71 15.58
N VAL A 58 -10.47 -1.20 16.80
CA VAL A 58 -9.28 -1.95 17.24
C VAL A 58 -9.22 -3.27 16.49
N TYR A 59 -8.20 -3.45 15.66
CA TYR A 59 -7.98 -4.68 14.91
C TYR A 59 -6.92 -5.57 15.56
N ASP A 60 -6.03 -4.99 16.36
CA ASP A 60 -4.98 -5.70 17.08
C ASP A 60 -5.01 -5.28 18.56
N SER A 61 -5.47 -6.17 19.43
CA SER A 61 -5.55 -5.92 20.87
C SER A 61 -4.17 -5.90 21.55
N GLU A 62 -3.16 -6.47 20.95
CA GLU A 62 -1.79 -6.50 21.50
C GLU A 62 -1.11 -5.14 21.32
N SER A 63 -1.16 -4.58 20.12
CA SER A 63 -0.56 -3.28 19.83
C SER A 63 -1.49 -2.10 20.09
N GLY A 64 -2.80 -2.35 20.21
CA GLY A 64 -3.84 -1.32 20.32
C GLY A 64 -4.09 -0.57 19.00
N GLN A 65 -3.58 -1.09 17.87
CA GLN A 65 -3.72 -0.43 16.58
C GLN A 65 -5.13 -0.52 16.04
N THR A 66 -5.52 0.53 15.31
CA THR A 66 -6.90 0.76 14.84
C THR A 66 -6.98 0.96 13.34
N LEU A 67 -8.17 0.76 12.81
CA LEU A 67 -8.54 1.12 11.46
C LEU A 67 -9.85 1.92 11.44
N ASP A 68 -10.05 2.69 10.38
CA ASP A 68 -11.31 3.37 10.12
C ASP A 68 -12.00 2.75 8.91
N ILE A 69 -13.33 2.68 8.94
CA ILE A 69 -14.15 2.13 7.87
C ILE A 69 -15.09 3.21 7.34
N PHE A 70 -15.08 3.38 6.03
CA PHE A 70 -15.84 4.37 5.27
C PHE A 70 -16.79 3.69 4.29
N GLY A 71 -17.87 4.38 3.93
CA GLY A 71 -18.80 3.93 2.91
C GLY A 71 -20.21 4.45 3.12
N ALA A 72 -21.12 4.07 2.23
CA ALA A 72 -22.53 4.38 2.36
C ALA A 72 -23.20 3.62 3.51
N GLU A 73 -24.37 4.07 3.93
CA GLU A 73 -25.21 3.36 4.90
C GLU A 73 -25.51 1.94 4.40
N THR A 74 -25.50 1.00 5.33
CA THR A 74 -25.76 -0.40 5.00
C THR A 74 -27.26 -0.65 4.89
N ASP A 75 -27.67 -1.12 3.72
CA ASP A 75 -29.00 -1.58 3.38
C ASP A 75 -29.14 -3.12 3.49
N ASN A 76 -28.36 -3.74 4.38
CA ASN A 76 -28.16 -5.18 4.51
C ASN A 76 -27.51 -5.86 3.29
N VAL A 77 -26.92 -5.09 2.37
CA VAL A 77 -26.12 -5.61 1.25
C VAL A 77 -24.65 -5.61 1.61
N LEU A 78 -23.99 -6.75 1.52
CA LEU A 78 -22.53 -6.83 1.68
C LEU A 78 -21.84 -6.23 0.45
N ARG A 79 -20.84 -5.36 0.70
CA ARG A 79 -20.15 -4.59 -0.32
C ARG A 79 -18.67 -5.01 -0.43
N PRO A 80 -18.05 -4.87 -1.61
CA PRO A 80 -16.60 -5.00 -1.72
C PRO A 80 -15.92 -3.95 -0.84
N VAL A 81 -14.69 -4.24 -0.43
CA VAL A 81 -13.87 -3.30 0.36
C VAL A 81 -12.50 -3.11 -0.27
N PHE A 82 -12.02 -1.88 -0.24
CA PHE A 82 -10.65 -1.51 -0.53
C PHE A 82 -9.92 -1.14 0.76
N LEU A 83 -8.99 -2.00 1.19
CA LEU A 83 -8.12 -1.75 2.34
C LEU A 83 -6.91 -0.97 1.86
N PHE A 84 -6.74 0.25 2.38
CA PHE A 84 -5.62 1.12 2.04
C PHE A 84 -4.61 1.24 3.19
N VAL A 85 -3.33 1.07 2.86
CA VAL A 85 -2.20 1.19 3.79
C VAL A 85 -1.42 2.45 3.46
N HIS A 86 -1.23 3.33 4.45
CA HIS A 86 -0.56 4.61 4.25
C HIS A 86 0.95 4.48 4.03
N GLY A 87 1.54 5.51 3.43
CA GLY A 87 2.96 5.66 3.21
C GLY A 87 3.71 6.27 4.40
N GLY A 88 4.74 7.08 4.10
CA GLY A 88 5.50 7.82 5.11
C GLY A 88 6.78 7.14 5.57
N TYR A 89 7.43 6.36 4.71
CA TYR A 89 8.70 5.66 5.01
C TYR A 89 8.66 4.86 6.32
N TRP A 90 7.49 4.26 6.65
CA TRP A 90 7.21 3.50 7.88
C TRP A 90 7.43 4.28 9.19
N ARG A 91 7.64 5.61 9.13
CA ARG A 91 7.97 6.48 10.26
C ARG A 91 7.09 7.72 10.41
N ALA A 92 6.14 7.92 9.51
CA ALA A 92 5.27 9.10 9.48
C ALA A 92 3.91 8.76 8.87
N LEU A 93 2.98 9.71 8.93
CA LEU A 93 1.60 9.61 8.50
C LEU A 93 0.75 8.68 9.37
N SER A 94 -0.52 8.61 9.05
CA SER A 94 -1.53 7.83 9.75
C SER A 94 -2.77 7.63 8.86
N LYS A 95 -3.74 6.86 9.33
CA LYS A 95 -5.07 6.76 8.71
C LYS A 95 -5.78 8.10 8.50
N HIS A 96 -5.44 9.12 9.31
CA HIS A 96 -6.01 10.46 9.19
C HIS A 96 -5.49 11.23 7.97
N ASP A 97 -4.39 10.79 7.37
CA ASP A 97 -3.78 11.40 6.19
C ASP A 97 -4.09 10.61 4.89
N SER A 98 -4.99 9.61 4.95
CA SER A 98 -5.03 8.57 3.92
C SER A 98 -6.43 8.10 3.53
N ALA A 99 -7.47 8.93 3.76
CA ALA A 99 -8.87 8.58 3.47
C ALA A 99 -9.42 9.22 2.18
N MET A 100 -8.60 9.97 1.41
CA MET A 100 -9.04 10.79 0.29
C MET A 100 -9.84 10.02 -0.79
N MET A 101 -9.59 8.71 -0.96
CA MET A 101 -10.28 7.89 -1.96
C MET A 101 -11.67 7.41 -1.53
N ALA A 102 -11.98 7.46 -0.23
CA ALA A 102 -13.19 6.81 0.29
C ALA A 102 -14.48 7.43 -0.23
N GLY A 103 -14.48 8.71 -0.58
CA GLY A 103 -15.63 9.37 -1.18
C GLY A 103 -15.93 8.86 -2.59
N MET A 104 -14.91 8.74 -3.44
CA MET A 104 -15.02 8.21 -4.79
C MET A 104 -15.45 6.74 -4.77
N LEU A 105 -14.82 5.91 -3.96
CA LEU A 105 -15.15 4.50 -3.81
C LEU A 105 -16.56 4.30 -3.22
N GLY A 106 -16.96 5.11 -2.23
CA GLY A 106 -18.27 5.06 -1.62
C GLY A 106 -19.41 5.35 -2.61
N LYS A 107 -19.24 6.31 -3.54
CA LYS A 107 -20.19 6.58 -4.64
C LYS A 107 -20.34 5.36 -5.56
N ALA A 108 -19.27 4.60 -5.75
CA ALA A 108 -19.28 3.36 -6.53
C ALA A 108 -19.80 2.13 -5.74
N GLY A 109 -20.24 2.31 -4.48
CA GLY A 109 -20.74 1.23 -3.64
C GLY A 109 -19.64 0.34 -3.05
N ILE A 110 -18.42 0.84 -2.96
CA ILE A 110 -17.25 0.15 -2.42
C ILE A 110 -16.93 0.74 -1.03
N MET A 111 -16.79 -0.12 -0.02
CA MET A 111 -16.30 0.28 1.29
C MET A 111 -14.80 0.57 1.23
N THR A 112 -14.32 1.48 2.06
CA THR A 112 -12.88 1.73 2.21
C THR A 112 -12.48 1.49 3.67
N THR A 113 -11.36 0.82 3.88
CA THR A 113 -10.75 0.69 5.20
C THR A 113 -9.36 1.30 5.15
N VAL A 114 -9.05 2.19 6.09
CA VAL A 114 -7.72 2.80 6.21
C VAL A 114 -7.09 2.36 7.52
N VAL A 115 -5.89 1.83 7.45
CA VAL A 115 -5.22 1.14 8.57
C VAL A 115 -4.11 2.01 9.14
N ASP A 116 -4.08 2.16 10.46
CA ASP A 116 -2.88 2.59 11.19
C ASP A 116 -1.97 1.40 11.46
N TYR A 117 -0.71 1.67 11.66
CA TYR A 117 0.30 0.76 12.18
C TYR A 117 1.31 1.56 12.99
N ARG A 118 2.00 0.92 13.96
CA ARG A 118 3.05 1.58 14.74
C ARG A 118 4.23 1.94 13.84
N LEU A 119 4.91 3.03 14.17
CA LEU A 119 5.94 3.61 13.34
C LEU A 119 7.35 3.25 13.80
N ALA A 120 8.26 3.08 12.84
CA ALA A 120 9.69 3.01 13.09
C ALA A 120 10.22 4.39 13.58
N PRO A 121 11.25 4.45 14.45
CA PRO A 121 11.98 3.31 15.02
C PRO A 121 11.36 2.75 16.31
N THR A 122 10.14 3.17 16.69
CA THR A 122 9.47 2.70 17.92
C THR A 122 9.26 1.19 17.89
N VAL A 123 8.98 0.66 16.70
CA VAL A 123 8.89 -0.78 16.42
C VAL A 123 9.70 -1.13 15.17
N THR A 124 10.03 -2.40 15.00
CA THR A 124 10.73 -2.89 13.82
C THR A 124 9.81 -2.97 12.60
N LEU A 125 10.39 -3.00 11.39
CA LEU A 125 9.61 -3.22 10.17
C LEU A 125 8.89 -4.59 10.19
N PHE A 126 9.46 -5.58 10.85
CA PHE A 126 8.82 -6.88 11.05
C PHE A 126 7.50 -6.75 11.81
N GLU A 127 7.48 -5.96 12.91
CA GLU A 127 6.25 -5.68 13.67
C GLU A 127 5.22 -4.91 12.83
N ILE A 128 5.66 -3.94 12.03
CA ILE A 128 4.77 -3.20 11.13
C ILE A 128 4.09 -4.15 10.13
N VAL A 129 4.85 -5.06 9.52
CA VAL A 129 4.31 -6.07 8.60
C VAL A 129 3.36 -7.02 9.32
N ARG A 130 3.68 -7.45 10.55
CA ARG A 130 2.76 -8.26 11.36
C ARG A 130 1.43 -7.53 11.58
N GLU A 131 1.47 -6.26 11.97
CA GLU A 131 0.27 -5.46 12.24
C GLU A 131 -0.65 -5.34 11.01
N VAL A 132 -0.10 -5.04 9.83
CA VAL A 132 -0.95 -4.94 8.63
C VAL A 132 -1.52 -6.31 8.20
N ARG A 133 -0.81 -7.41 8.47
CA ARG A 133 -1.35 -8.78 8.29
C ARG A 133 -2.49 -9.07 9.26
N VAL A 134 -2.36 -8.68 10.54
CA VAL A 134 -3.45 -8.75 11.52
C VAL A 134 -4.65 -7.92 11.06
N ALA A 135 -4.42 -6.71 10.51
CA ALA A 135 -5.50 -5.86 10.01
C ALA A 135 -6.29 -6.53 8.87
N LEU A 136 -5.60 -7.15 7.91
CA LEU A 136 -6.26 -7.89 6.82
C LEU A 136 -7.01 -9.11 7.35
N ALA A 137 -6.42 -9.87 8.27
CA ALA A 137 -7.07 -11.02 8.90
C ALA A 137 -8.31 -10.62 9.70
N PHE A 138 -8.20 -9.56 10.51
CA PHE A 138 -9.32 -8.99 11.24
C PHE A 138 -10.47 -8.58 10.31
N LEU A 139 -10.14 -7.88 9.23
CA LEU A 139 -11.13 -7.43 8.25
C LEU A 139 -11.88 -8.60 7.63
N TRP A 140 -11.17 -9.65 7.21
CA TRP A 140 -11.76 -10.86 6.64
C TRP A 140 -12.65 -11.61 7.65
N GLN A 141 -12.18 -11.77 8.90
CA GLN A 141 -12.88 -12.50 9.95
C GLN A 141 -14.15 -11.77 10.42
N ASN A 142 -14.14 -10.44 10.40
CA ASN A 142 -15.21 -9.60 10.93
C ASN A 142 -16.01 -8.86 9.84
N ALA A 143 -15.78 -9.15 8.56
CA ALA A 143 -16.30 -8.40 7.42
C ALA A 143 -17.81 -8.15 7.49
N ALA A 144 -18.61 -9.20 7.73
CA ALA A 144 -20.08 -9.10 7.77
C ALA A 144 -20.59 -8.14 8.85
N ARG A 145 -19.87 -7.99 9.99
CA ARG A 145 -20.20 -7.05 11.06
C ARG A 145 -20.22 -5.60 10.56
N TYR A 146 -19.40 -5.30 9.57
CA TYR A 146 -19.22 -3.96 9.01
C TYR A 146 -19.89 -3.78 7.64
N GLY A 147 -20.72 -4.74 7.20
CA GLY A 147 -21.37 -4.68 5.89
C GLY A 147 -20.42 -4.98 4.71
N ILE A 148 -19.32 -5.67 4.98
CA ILE A 148 -18.28 -5.99 4.00
C ILE A 148 -18.44 -7.44 3.53
N ASP A 149 -18.29 -7.66 2.23
CA ASP A 149 -18.17 -8.98 1.62
C ASP A 149 -16.72 -9.47 1.71
N ARG A 150 -16.48 -10.44 2.59
CA ARG A 150 -15.14 -11.00 2.79
C ARG A 150 -14.53 -11.70 1.56
N ASP A 151 -15.37 -12.03 0.58
CA ASP A 151 -14.94 -12.64 -0.67
C ASP A 151 -14.62 -11.60 -1.76
N ARG A 152 -14.72 -10.29 -1.43
CA ARG A 152 -14.39 -9.17 -2.30
C ARG A 152 -13.53 -8.13 -1.58
N ILE A 153 -12.38 -8.58 -1.05
CA ILE A 153 -11.39 -7.72 -0.41
C ILE A 153 -10.31 -7.36 -1.44
N HIS A 154 -10.14 -6.08 -1.66
CA HIS A 154 -9.12 -5.49 -2.51
C HIS A 154 -8.19 -4.64 -1.64
N ILE A 155 -6.92 -4.56 -1.99
CA ILE A 155 -5.94 -3.85 -1.17
C ILE A 155 -5.13 -2.84 -1.98
N GLY A 156 -4.57 -1.85 -1.32
CA GLY A 156 -3.66 -0.91 -1.94
C GLY A 156 -2.88 -0.10 -0.93
N GLY A 157 -1.89 0.60 -1.41
CA GLY A 157 -1.07 1.48 -0.58
C GLY A 157 -0.02 2.19 -1.41
N SER A 158 0.51 3.27 -0.88
CA SER A 158 1.48 4.11 -1.57
C SER A 158 2.82 4.15 -0.83
N SER A 159 3.93 4.15 -1.56
CA SER A 159 5.28 4.28 -0.99
C SER A 159 5.58 3.13 0.00
N ALA A 160 5.83 3.43 1.27
CA ALA A 160 5.92 2.41 2.33
C ALA A 160 4.63 1.55 2.40
N GLY A 161 3.45 2.13 2.15
CA GLY A 161 2.20 1.39 2.04
C GLY A 161 2.15 0.49 0.80
N GLY A 162 2.80 0.88 -0.30
CA GLY A 162 3.01 0.03 -1.48
C GLY A 162 3.86 -1.21 -1.16
N HIS A 163 4.94 -1.02 -0.39
CA HIS A 163 5.71 -2.13 0.18
C HIS A 163 4.83 -3.04 1.04
N LEU A 164 4.08 -2.47 1.99
CA LEU A 164 3.20 -3.23 2.88
C LEU A 164 2.10 -3.98 2.10
N THR A 165 1.57 -3.37 1.03
CA THR A 165 0.68 -4.06 0.06
C THR A 165 1.38 -5.27 -0.56
N GLY A 166 2.63 -5.13 -0.99
CA GLY A 166 3.44 -6.25 -1.47
C GLY A 166 3.65 -7.34 -0.42
N MET A 167 3.85 -6.98 0.85
CA MET A 167 3.98 -7.94 1.96
C MET A 167 2.65 -8.65 2.30
N LEU A 168 1.51 -8.01 2.06
CA LEU A 168 0.20 -8.67 2.14
C LEU A 168 -0.05 -9.65 0.99
N LEU A 169 0.54 -9.39 -0.19
CA LEU A 169 0.47 -10.29 -1.35
C LEU A 169 1.50 -11.42 -1.29
N ALA A 170 2.52 -11.32 -0.44
CA ALA A 170 3.58 -12.30 -0.31
C ALA A 170 3.04 -13.66 0.15
N ALA A 171 3.67 -14.76 -0.29
CA ALA A 171 3.30 -16.12 0.09
C ALA A 171 3.65 -16.47 1.56
N GLY A 172 2.99 -17.50 2.09
CA GLY A 172 3.48 -18.28 3.24
C GLY A 172 3.15 -17.74 4.62
N TRP A 173 2.31 -16.71 4.77
CA TRP A 173 1.95 -16.15 6.08
C TRP A 173 0.47 -16.31 6.46
N HIS A 174 -0.39 -16.60 5.51
CA HIS A 174 -1.86 -16.57 5.68
C HIS A 174 -2.38 -17.58 6.68
N GLU A 175 -1.80 -18.78 6.70
CA GLU A 175 -2.18 -19.87 7.62
C GLU A 175 -1.95 -19.47 9.08
N ASP A 176 -0.84 -18.80 9.38
CA ASP A 176 -0.50 -18.33 10.73
C ASP A 176 -1.53 -17.31 11.26
N PHE A 177 -2.25 -16.62 10.38
CA PHE A 177 -3.29 -15.64 10.70
C PHE A 177 -4.72 -16.19 10.50
N GLY A 178 -4.87 -17.45 10.14
CA GLY A 178 -6.15 -18.13 9.99
C GLY A 178 -7.03 -17.59 8.85
N ILE A 179 -6.40 -17.18 7.73
CA ILE A 179 -7.08 -16.68 6.52
C ILE A 179 -6.61 -17.42 5.27
N PRO A 180 -7.45 -17.49 4.21
CA PRO A 180 -7.07 -18.17 2.97
C PRO A 180 -6.01 -17.36 2.17
N GLU A 181 -5.10 -18.06 1.45
CA GLU A 181 -4.10 -17.41 0.59
C GLU A 181 -4.72 -16.50 -0.49
N ASN A 182 -5.92 -16.83 -0.97
CA ASN A 182 -6.65 -16.05 -1.98
C ASN A 182 -7.60 -15.01 -1.39
N VAL A 183 -7.35 -14.55 -0.17
CA VAL A 183 -8.16 -13.53 0.52
C VAL A 183 -8.24 -12.24 -0.28
N VAL A 184 -7.12 -11.80 -0.89
CA VAL A 184 -7.04 -10.62 -1.74
C VAL A 184 -7.50 -10.94 -3.15
N LYS A 185 -8.45 -10.15 -3.68
CA LYS A 185 -9.01 -10.35 -5.02
C LYS A 185 -8.35 -9.48 -6.08
N SER A 186 -7.84 -8.32 -5.70
CA SER A 186 -6.94 -7.52 -6.53
C SER A 186 -6.17 -6.52 -5.67
N ALA A 187 -5.10 -5.92 -6.23
CA ALA A 187 -4.29 -4.97 -5.48
C ALA A 187 -3.78 -3.81 -6.33
N LEU A 188 -3.60 -2.65 -5.66
CA LEU A 188 -3.02 -1.42 -6.21
C LEU A 188 -1.79 -1.01 -5.37
N PRO A 189 -0.63 -1.65 -5.54
CA PRO A 189 0.62 -1.14 -4.99
C PRO A 189 1.11 0.07 -5.81
N MET A 190 1.18 1.25 -5.17
CA MET A 190 1.62 2.49 -5.82
C MET A 190 3.00 2.90 -5.31
N SER A 191 3.92 3.23 -6.24
CA SER A 191 5.25 3.77 -5.92
C SER A 191 5.96 2.99 -4.81
N GLY A 192 5.82 1.65 -4.82
CA GLY A 192 6.24 0.79 -3.71
C GLY A 192 7.74 0.51 -3.67
N LEU A 193 8.18 -0.09 -2.57
CA LEU A 193 9.56 -0.47 -2.31
C LEU A 193 9.61 -1.99 -2.10
N PHE A 194 9.83 -2.76 -3.16
CA PHE A 194 9.62 -4.21 -3.16
C PHE A 194 10.88 -5.03 -2.90
N GLU A 195 12.05 -4.39 -2.97
CA GLU A 195 13.36 -4.94 -2.58
C GLU A 195 14.03 -3.99 -1.60
N LEU A 196 14.39 -4.46 -0.42
CA LEU A 196 14.91 -3.62 0.65
C LEU A 196 16.45 -3.49 0.68
N ALA A 197 17.20 -4.26 -0.12
CA ALA A 197 18.66 -4.14 -0.15
C ALA A 197 19.15 -2.71 -0.44
N PRO A 198 18.59 -1.96 -1.42
CA PRO A 198 18.98 -0.56 -1.63
C PRO A 198 18.61 0.35 -0.45
N LEU A 199 17.51 0.06 0.24
CA LEU A 199 17.05 0.84 1.40
C LEU A 199 17.96 0.63 2.61
N ALA A 200 18.41 -0.60 2.84
CA ALA A 200 19.39 -0.94 3.87
C ALA A 200 20.76 -0.29 3.63
N ALA A 201 21.07 0.08 2.39
CA ALA A 201 22.32 0.77 2.00
C ALA A 201 22.16 2.30 1.90
N SER A 202 20.99 2.87 2.18
CA SER A 202 20.68 4.30 2.03
C SER A 202 20.12 4.91 3.31
N PHE A 203 19.73 6.21 3.27
CA PHE A 203 19.28 6.96 4.45
C PHE A 203 18.14 6.32 5.25
N PRO A 204 17.17 5.54 4.70
CA PRO A 204 16.15 4.88 5.52
C PRO A 204 16.70 3.90 6.55
N GLN A 205 17.91 3.39 6.35
CA GLN A 205 18.59 2.51 7.30
C GLN A 205 18.77 3.16 8.69
N GLU A 206 18.79 4.49 8.76
CA GLU A 206 18.98 5.23 10.02
C GLU A 206 17.85 5.00 11.03
N TRP A 207 16.63 4.66 10.57
CA TRP A 207 15.49 4.35 11.45
C TRP A 207 14.93 2.94 11.28
N LEU A 208 15.25 2.26 10.17
CA LEU A 208 14.80 0.89 9.94
C LEU A 208 15.72 -0.15 10.61
N ALA A 209 17.00 0.16 10.69
CA ALA A 209 18.03 -0.72 11.27
C ALA A 209 17.93 -2.18 10.78
N LEU A 210 17.73 -2.35 9.46
CA LEU A 210 17.55 -3.66 8.82
C LEU A 210 18.82 -4.48 8.85
N ASP A 211 18.72 -5.72 9.28
CA ASP A 211 19.74 -6.75 9.08
C ASP A 211 19.49 -7.56 7.79
N GLU A 212 20.42 -8.42 7.41
CA GLU A 212 20.32 -9.23 6.19
C GLU A 212 19.10 -10.16 6.19
N GLN A 213 18.72 -10.71 7.34
CA GLN A 213 17.56 -11.59 7.49
C GLN A 213 16.26 -10.78 7.29
N GLN A 214 16.21 -9.59 7.84
CA GLN A 214 15.05 -8.69 7.67
C GLN A 214 14.94 -8.21 6.21
N VAL A 215 16.06 -7.85 5.56
CA VAL A 215 16.07 -7.53 4.14
C VAL A 215 15.53 -8.70 3.31
N ASP A 216 15.95 -9.93 3.61
CA ASP A 216 15.47 -11.11 2.88
C ASP A 216 13.97 -11.35 3.12
N SER A 217 13.54 -11.41 4.37
CA SER A 217 12.17 -11.79 4.74
C SER A 217 11.13 -10.71 4.48
N LEU A 218 11.54 -9.44 4.39
CA LEU A 218 10.65 -8.29 4.24
C LEU A 218 10.74 -7.64 2.84
N SER A 219 11.39 -8.27 1.87
CA SER A 219 11.40 -7.84 0.47
C SER A 219 10.33 -8.59 -0.32
N PRO A 220 9.14 -8.03 -0.58
CA PRO A 220 8.02 -8.79 -1.17
C PRO A 220 8.34 -9.40 -2.54
N ILE A 221 9.20 -8.79 -3.34
CA ILE A 221 9.60 -9.35 -4.64
C ILE A 221 10.32 -10.71 -4.54
N ARG A 222 10.84 -11.06 -3.36
CA ARG A 222 11.47 -12.36 -3.09
C ARG A 222 10.47 -13.46 -2.72
N HIS A 223 9.25 -13.07 -2.33
CA HIS A 223 8.22 -13.95 -1.76
C HIS A 223 6.91 -13.93 -2.55
N LEU A 224 7.00 -13.85 -3.87
CA LEU A 224 5.82 -13.80 -4.74
C LEU A 224 4.97 -15.08 -4.59
N PRO A 225 3.63 -14.96 -4.58
CA PRO A 225 2.73 -16.11 -4.40
C PRO A 225 2.70 -17.00 -5.65
N ARG A 226 2.34 -18.27 -5.46
CA ARG A 226 2.09 -19.18 -6.58
C ARG A 226 0.77 -18.88 -7.31
N LEU A 227 -0.21 -18.36 -6.58
CA LEU A 227 -1.52 -17.96 -7.10
C LEU A 227 -1.67 -16.46 -6.82
N GLY A 228 -1.31 -15.63 -7.79
CA GLY A 228 -1.44 -14.18 -7.68
C GLY A 228 -2.80 -13.70 -8.16
N CYS A 229 -3.34 -12.69 -7.48
CA CYS A 229 -4.51 -11.94 -7.96
C CYS A 229 -4.09 -10.93 -9.04
N PRO A 230 -5.05 -10.35 -9.80
CA PRO A 230 -4.77 -9.18 -10.63
C PRO A 230 -4.19 -8.04 -9.80
N ILE A 231 -3.14 -7.40 -10.31
CA ILE A 231 -2.59 -6.19 -9.71
C ILE A 231 -2.45 -5.07 -10.73
N MET A 232 -2.56 -3.83 -10.26
CA MET A 232 -2.13 -2.66 -10.99
C MET A 232 -0.98 -2.02 -10.25
N VAL A 233 0.19 -1.97 -10.85
CA VAL A 233 1.35 -1.26 -10.29
C VAL A 233 1.38 0.14 -10.89
N ALA A 234 1.13 1.15 -10.07
CA ALA A 234 1.12 2.54 -10.50
C ALA A 234 2.28 3.32 -9.89
N TRP A 235 2.79 4.32 -10.62
CA TRP A 235 3.80 5.27 -10.14
C TRP A 235 3.65 6.61 -10.85
N ALA A 236 4.21 7.65 -10.26
CA ALA A 236 4.14 8.98 -10.83
C ALA A 236 5.30 9.24 -11.82
N GLU A 237 5.05 10.05 -12.84
CA GLU A 237 6.08 10.45 -13.82
C GLU A 237 7.28 11.17 -13.14
N LYS A 238 6.99 12.05 -12.16
CA LYS A 238 7.98 12.90 -11.49
C LYS A 238 8.45 12.31 -10.16
N GLU A 239 8.76 11.01 -10.14
CA GLU A 239 9.31 10.34 -8.95
C GLU A 239 10.82 10.22 -8.98
N ALA A 240 11.41 10.01 -7.79
CA ALA A 240 12.79 9.60 -7.69
C ALA A 240 13.03 8.24 -8.39
N PRO A 241 14.15 8.07 -9.11
CA PRO A 241 14.34 6.93 -10.03
C PRO A 241 14.24 5.55 -9.37
N GLY A 242 14.59 5.44 -8.08
CA GLY A 242 14.52 4.19 -7.32
C GLY A 242 13.11 3.61 -7.26
N PHE A 243 12.09 4.45 -7.04
CA PHE A 243 10.69 4.01 -6.98
C PHE A 243 10.18 3.48 -8.32
N LYS A 244 10.57 4.12 -9.43
CA LYS A 244 10.22 3.64 -10.77
C LYS A 244 10.83 2.28 -11.05
N ARG A 245 12.12 2.09 -10.74
CA ARG A 245 12.79 0.79 -10.93
C ARG A 245 12.17 -0.31 -10.07
N GLN A 246 11.84 -0.01 -8.82
CA GLN A 246 11.17 -0.93 -7.90
C GLN A 246 9.79 -1.35 -8.46
N SER A 247 8.98 -0.38 -8.88
CA SER A 247 7.64 -0.62 -9.42
C SER A 247 7.70 -1.45 -10.70
N THR A 248 8.57 -1.09 -11.64
CA THR A 248 8.77 -1.84 -12.89
C THR A 248 9.21 -3.28 -12.62
N ALA A 249 10.23 -3.46 -11.76
CA ALA A 249 10.75 -4.79 -11.44
C ALA A 249 9.70 -5.69 -10.77
N TYR A 250 8.84 -5.12 -9.90
CA TYR A 250 7.77 -5.86 -9.25
C TYR A 250 6.70 -6.30 -10.25
N ALA A 251 6.27 -5.41 -11.14
CA ALA A 251 5.33 -5.72 -12.21
C ALA A 251 5.86 -6.81 -13.16
N GLU A 252 7.11 -6.70 -13.58
CA GLU A 252 7.77 -7.68 -14.43
C GLU A 252 7.90 -9.04 -13.74
N ALA A 253 8.23 -9.07 -12.44
CA ALA A 253 8.31 -10.30 -11.66
C ALA A 253 6.95 -10.99 -11.49
N TRP A 254 5.88 -10.22 -11.37
CA TRP A 254 4.49 -10.70 -11.30
C TRP A 254 4.07 -11.30 -12.65
N THR A 255 4.40 -10.61 -13.75
CA THR A 255 4.15 -11.08 -15.12
C THR A 255 4.91 -12.38 -15.44
N ASP A 256 6.16 -12.50 -15.00
CA ASP A 256 7.03 -13.68 -15.25
C ASP A 256 6.45 -14.96 -14.61
N LEU A 257 5.63 -14.81 -13.55
CA LEU A 257 4.87 -15.90 -12.95
C LEU A 257 3.53 -16.20 -13.65
N GLY A 258 3.18 -15.45 -14.69
CA GLY A 258 1.93 -15.61 -15.42
C GLY A 258 0.71 -15.01 -14.71
N HIS A 259 0.91 -14.13 -13.73
CA HIS A 259 -0.18 -13.46 -13.03
C HIS A 259 -0.66 -12.22 -13.79
N PRO A 260 -1.95 -11.85 -13.72
CA PRO A 260 -2.46 -10.65 -14.36
C PRO A 260 -1.85 -9.40 -13.72
N VAL A 261 -1.28 -8.51 -14.56
CA VAL A 261 -0.73 -7.23 -14.13
C VAL A 261 -1.03 -6.15 -15.17
N GLU A 262 -1.37 -4.97 -14.66
CA GLU A 262 -1.40 -3.73 -15.41
C GLU A 262 -0.40 -2.76 -14.81
N THR A 263 0.18 -1.90 -15.62
CA THR A 263 1.08 -0.84 -15.16
C THR A 263 0.56 0.52 -15.60
N LEU A 264 0.70 1.53 -14.73
CA LEU A 264 0.28 2.90 -15.03
C LEU A 264 1.32 3.89 -14.52
N GLU A 265 2.04 4.54 -15.43
CA GLU A 265 2.79 5.75 -15.10
C GLU A 265 1.84 6.96 -15.22
N VAL A 266 1.60 7.66 -14.09
CA VAL A 266 0.65 8.77 -14.04
C VAL A 266 1.36 10.06 -14.44
N GLU A 267 1.04 10.56 -15.63
CA GLU A 267 1.66 11.74 -16.23
C GLU A 267 1.40 13.01 -15.39
N GLY A 268 2.40 13.86 -15.30
CA GLY A 268 2.35 15.15 -14.60
C GLY A 268 2.39 15.06 -13.08
N ARG A 269 2.24 13.87 -12.48
CA ARG A 269 2.21 13.66 -11.03
C ARG A 269 3.59 13.41 -10.44
N ASN A 270 3.71 13.77 -9.15
CA ASN A 270 4.86 13.45 -8.31
C ASN A 270 4.51 12.32 -7.33
N HIS A 271 5.48 11.89 -6.52
CA HIS A 271 5.34 10.80 -5.56
C HIS A 271 4.19 10.99 -4.54
N PHE A 272 3.81 12.21 -4.25
CA PHE A 272 2.77 12.54 -3.26
C PHE A 272 1.43 12.80 -3.92
N ASP A 273 1.36 13.68 -4.91
CA ASP A 273 0.10 14.11 -5.51
C ASP A 273 -0.56 13.05 -6.41
N ILE A 274 0.13 11.95 -6.73
CA ILE A 274 -0.48 10.79 -7.39
C ILE A 274 -1.70 10.26 -6.62
N LEU A 275 -1.70 10.34 -5.29
CA LEU A 275 -2.84 9.93 -4.47
C LEU A 275 -4.09 10.79 -4.69
N MET A 276 -3.91 12.04 -5.12
CA MET A 276 -5.04 12.94 -5.40
C MET A 276 -5.86 12.49 -6.62
N GLU A 277 -5.28 11.66 -7.49
CA GLU A 277 -6.02 11.01 -8.58
C GLU A 277 -7.20 10.18 -8.06
N LEU A 278 -7.07 9.56 -6.89
CA LEU A 278 -8.10 8.71 -6.29
C LEU A 278 -9.29 9.48 -5.69
N ARG A 279 -9.33 10.82 -5.80
CA ARG A 279 -10.47 11.64 -5.35
C ARG A 279 -11.59 11.74 -6.37
N SER A 280 -11.29 11.56 -7.65
CA SER A 280 -12.25 11.70 -8.76
C SER A 280 -12.34 10.42 -9.56
N GLU A 281 -13.54 10.01 -9.92
CA GLU A 281 -13.79 8.87 -10.81
C GLU A 281 -13.36 9.13 -12.28
N GLU A 282 -13.05 10.39 -12.64
CA GLU A 282 -12.68 10.78 -14.01
C GLU A 282 -11.22 10.49 -14.35
N THR A 283 -10.36 10.24 -13.35
CA THR A 283 -8.94 10.01 -13.58
C THR A 283 -8.66 8.58 -14.06
N ALA A 284 -7.60 8.41 -14.84
CA ALA A 284 -7.21 7.10 -15.35
C ALA A 284 -6.94 6.08 -14.24
N LEU A 285 -6.26 6.53 -13.15
CA LEU A 285 -5.95 5.67 -12.01
C LEU A 285 -7.22 5.20 -11.28
N SER A 286 -8.18 6.10 -11.06
CA SER A 286 -9.46 5.75 -10.43
C SER A 286 -10.32 4.85 -11.30
N GLN A 287 -10.41 5.11 -12.60
CA GLN A 287 -11.16 4.26 -13.53
C GLN A 287 -10.62 2.84 -13.57
N ALA A 288 -9.30 2.71 -13.62
CA ALA A 288 -8.65 1.42 -13.61
C ALA A 288 -8.88 0.68 -12.25
N LEU A 289 -8.78 1.38 -11.11
CA LEU A 289 -9.10 0.81 -9.79
C LEU A 289 -10.57 0.36 -9.73
N LEU A 290 -11.51 1.19 -10.17
CA LEU A 290 -12.93 0.85 -10.19
C LEU A 290 -13.22 -0.37 -11.08
N THR A 291 -12.62 -0.41 -12.26
CA THR A 291 -12.73 -1.56 -13.18
C THR A 291 -12.18 -2.85 -12.52
N MET A 292 -11.02 -2.76 -11.87
CA MET A 292 -10.40 -3.90 -11.20
C MET A 292 -11.26 -4.45 -10.04
N ILE A 293 -11.96 -3.57 -9.30
CA ILE A 293 -12.81 -3.98 -8.16
C ILE A 293 -14.20 -4.46 -8.65
N THR A 294 -14.78 -3.81 -9.65
CA THR A 294 -16.17 -4.07 -10.05
C THR A 294 -16.30 -5.02 -11.25
N GLY A 295 -15.24 -5.20 -12.01
CA GLY A 295 -15.25 -5.98 -13.27
C GLY A 295 -15.97 -5.28 -14.42
N ARG A 296 -16.16 -3.93 -14.35
CA ARG A 296 -16.95 -3.15 -15.33
C ARG A 296 -16.14 -1.97 -15.83
#